data_d9c5c253395fe6bbadff58c0e24b3a45
#
_entry.id   d9c5c253395fe6bbadff58c0e24b3a45
#
_cell.length_a   1.000
_cell.length_b   1.000
_cell.length_c   1.000
_cell.angle_alpha   90.00
_cell.angle_beta   90.00
_cell.angle_gamma   90.00
#
_symmetry.space_group_name_H-M   'P 1'
#
loop_
_entity.id
_entity.type
_entity.pdbx_description
1 polymer ?
#
loop_
_entity_poly.entity_id
_entity_poly.type
_entity_poly.pdbx_seq_one_letter_code
_entity_poly.pdbx_strand_id
1 'polypeptide(L)'
;MSTARTLLLRRASWLAPLALLLAACGGGSEGASTTTPSTGLSVIAAIGDQIFHDTSLSASRRMACASCHDPAHGHSSASADAVVPAGGPGMATPGFRKAPSLNYLNLTPAFFFDAEGTPTGGLTRDGKADSLRAQAATPFLSAHEMANGDLPAVVARLRIASYAEDFRSLFGANIFDDPDAAFDRARVALQAYQLEAREFHPYDSKYDQFLAGRVALSARELQGLALFNSPAKGNCAACHPSARGADGSPPLFTDFTYDNLGVPRNPAIAANADPAYFDLGLCGPFRTDLANRADLCGAFKVPTLRNVAVTAPYFHNGRFKTLKEAVSFYVRRDTHPEEWYPRTADGSVRKFDDLPPQYHRNVNTTEAPYNRTPGQAPALSAEEIDLVVEFLATLTDGYQP
;
A
#
# COMPACT_ATOMS: atom_id res chain seq x y z
N MET A 1 -0.75 -61.54 -15.88
CA MET A 1 -0.51 -62.34 -14.68
C MET A 1 -0.42 -61.39 -13.55
N SER A 2 -1.53 -61.16 -12.86
CA SER A 2 -1.93 -61.67 -11.54
C SER A 2 -1.02 -61.11 -10.45
N THR A 3 -1.50 -60.46 -9.42
CA THR A 3 -2.61 -60.73 -8.50
C THR A 3 -2.93 -59.46 -7.65
N ALA A 4 -4.22 -59.23 -7.50
CA ALA A 4 -4.79 -58.31 -6.50
C ALA A 4 -4.65 -58.88 -5.08
N ARG A 5 -4.46 -58.04 -4.08
CA ARG A 5 -4.73 -58.39 -2.68
C ARG A 5 -5.60 -57.29 -2.03
N THR A 6 -6.82 -57.71 -1.79
CA THR A 6 -7.84 -57.07 -0.97
C THR A 6 -7.46 -57.20 0.50
N LEU A 7 -7.51 -56.16 1.30
CA LEU A 7 -7.49 -56.24 2.77
C LEU A 7 -8.72 -55.57 3.35
N LEU A 8 -9.47 -56.37 4.10
CA LEU A 8 -10.70 -56.03 4.80
C LEU A 8 -10.46 -55.16 6.02
N LEU A 9 -11.28 -54.14 6.14
CA LEU A 9 -11.45 -53.32 7.34
C LEU A 9 -12.24 -54.04 8.42
N ARG A 10 -11.68 -54.15 9.61
CA ARG A 10 -12.44 -54.49 10.85
C ARG A 10 -12.73 -53.22 11.62
N ARG A 11 -14.02 -52.96 11.80
CA ARG A 11 -14.55 -51.97 12.75
C ARG A 11 -14.47 -52.53 14.16
N ALA A 12 -13.95 -51.76 15.11
CA ALA A 12 -14.10 -52.01 16.54
C ALA A 12 -14.76 -50.80 17.18
N SER A 13 -16.00 -51.01 17.62
CA SER A 13 -16.76 -50.08 18.43
C SER A 13 -16.34 -50.22 19.90
N TRP A 14 -15.97 -49.14 20.55
CA TRP A 14 -15.84 -49.11 21.99
C TRP A 14 -16.74 -48.00 22.56
N LEU A 15 -17.79 -48.46 23.25
CA LEU A 15 -18.61 -47.67 24.18
C LEU A 15 -17.95 -47.76 25.56
N ALA A 16 -17.75 -46.63 26.24
CA ALA A 16 -17.46 -46.62 27.66
C ALA A 16 -18.12 -45.37 28.35
N PRO A 17 -18.51 -45.46 29.61
CA PRO A 17 -19.64 -44.71 30.12
C PRO A 17 -19.30 -43.41 30.83
N LEU A 18 -20.33 -42.58 30.92
CA LEU A 18 -20.45 -41.30 31.59
C LEU A 18 -20.30 -41.52 33.12
N ALA A 19 -19.36 -40.80 33.75
CA ALA A 19 -19.33 -40.63 35.23
C ALA A 19 -19.46 -39.13 35.54
N LEU A 20 -20.61 -38.78 36.08
CA LEU A 20 -20.84 -37.49 36.76
C LEU A 20 -20.07 -37.49 38.10
N LEU A 21 -19.28 -36.47 38.33
CA LEU A 21 -18.84 -36.07 39.67
C LEU A 21 -19.13 -34.58 39.87
N LEU A 22 -20.13 -34.27 40.65
CA LEU A 22 -20.38 -32.99 41.29
C LEU A 22 -19.42 -32.83 42.46
N ALA A 23 -18.64 -31.78 42.48
CA ALA A 23 -18.05 -31.26 43.70
C ALA A 23 -18.12 -29.73 43.65
N ALA A 24 -18.91 -29.18 44.56
CA ALA A 24 -18.99 -27.74 44.84
C ALA A 24 -17.94 -27.36 45.87
N CYS A 25 -17.58 -26.09 45.83
CA CYS A 25 -17.11 -25.16 46.86
C CYS A 25 -15.82 -24.44 46.54
N GLY A 26 -15.91 -23.17 46.20
CA GLY A 26 -15.58 -22.09 47.11
C GLY A 26 -14.13 -21.63 47.00
N GLY A 27 -13.91 -20.48 46.40
CA GLY A 27 -12.65 -19.76 46.48
C GLY A 27 -12.64 -18.63 45.42
N GLY A 28 -13.02 -17.41 45.86
CA GLY A 28 -12.95 -16.23 45.04
C GLY A 28 -11.48 -15.91 44.68
N SER A 29 -11.20 -15.87 43.42
CA SER A 29 -10.09 -15.10 42.86
C SER A 29 -10.71 -14.10 41.94
N GLU A 30 -10.54 -12.82 42.25
CA GLU A 30 -10.85 -11.72 41.33
C GLU A 30 -10.03 -11.91 40.06
N GLY A 31 -10.62 -12.58 39.07
CA GLY A 31 -10.10 -12.64 37.74
C GLY A 31 -10.19 -11.26 37.13
N ALA A 32 -9.05 -10.67 36.81
CA ALA A 32 -9.00 -9.51 35.95
C ALA A 32 -9.84 -9.82 34.72
N SER A 33 -10.96 -9.14 34.57
CA SER A 33 -11.84 -9.23 33.41
C SER A 33 -11.07 -8.61 32.25
N THR A 34 -10.38 -9.45 31.47
CA THR A 34 -9.90 -9.04 30.16
C THR A 34 -11.14 -8.83 29.28
N THR A 35 -11.61 -7.60 29.22
CA THR A 35 -12.62 -7.18 28.27
C THR A 35 -12.06 -7.43 26.87
N THR A 36 -12.53 -8.49 26.23
CA THR A 36 -12.29 -8.72 24.81
C THR A 36 -12.85 -7.51 24.07
N PRO A 37 -12.04 -6.83 23.23
CA PRO A 37 -12.53 -5.68 22.47
C PRO A 37 -13.73 -6.10 21.62
N SER A 38 -14.77 -5.29 21.59
CA SER A 38 -16.01 -5.53 20.82
C SER A 38 -15.78 -5.60 19.29
N THR A 39 -14.57 -5.31 18.83
CA THR A 39 -14.15 -5.26 17.41
C THR A 39 -13.57 -6.58 16.89
N GLY A 40 -13.39 -7.61 17.72
CA GLY A 40 -12.71 -8.86 17.34
C GLY A 40 -11.18 -8.73 17.22
N LEU A 41 -10.61 -7.55 17.50
CA LEU A 41 -9.17 -7.32 17.53
C LEU A 41 -8.53 -7.90 18.80
N SER A 42 -7.28 -8.32 18.72
CA SER A 42 -6.47 -8.58 19.92
C SER A 42 -6.25 -7.29 20.72
N VAL A 43 -5.90 -7.41 22.02
CA VAL A 43 -5.64 -6.23 22.86
C VAL A 43 -4.55 -5.33 22.27
N ILE A 44 -3.51 -5.93 21.69
CA ILE A 44 -2.43 -5.19 21.05
C ILE A 44 -2.89 -4.45 19.80
N ALA A 45 -3.73 -5.06 18.96
CA ALA A 45 -4.30 -4.44 17.78
C ALA A 45 -5.29 -3.32 18.14
N ALA A 46 -6.07 -3.48 19.20
CA ALA A 46 -6.97 -2.44 19.71
C ALA A 46 -6.21 -1.19 20.22
N ILE A 47 -5.04 -1.38 20.84
CA ILE A 47 -4.14 -0.25 21.15
C ILE A 47 -3.60 0.38 19.85
N GLY A 48 -3.25 -0.43 18.86
CA GLY A 48 -2.81 0.03 17.54
C GLY A 48 -3.85 0.88 16.82
N ASP A 49 -5.13 0.50 16.89
CA ASP A 49 -6.27 1.27 16.39
C ASP A 49 -6.34 2.65 17.06
N GLN A 50 -6.27 2.70 18.38
CA GLN A 50 -6.27 3.96 19.12
C GLN A 50 -5.09 4.86 18.73
N ILE A 51 -3.87 4.30 18.59
CA ILE A 51 -2.68 5.03 18.14
C ILE A 51 -2.88 5.56 16.72
N PHE A 52 -3.46 4.77 15.81
CA PHE A 52 -3.69 5.13 14.41
C PHE A 52 -4.60 6.37 14.26
N HIS A 53 -5.53 6.56 15.19
CA HIS A 53 -6.50 7.66 15.20
C HIS A 53 -6.14 8.81 16.16
N ASP A 54 -5.08 8.68 16.96
CA ASP A 54 -4.74 9.67 18.01
C ASP A 54 -3.96 10.86 17.45
N THR A 55 -4.65 11.97 17.23
CA THR A 55 -4.05 13.23 16.80
C THR A 55 -3.12 13.85 17.86
N SER A 56 -3.30 13.53 19.16
CA SER A 56 -2.49 14.08 20.23
C SER A 56 -1.02 13.65 20.16
N LEU A 57 -0.73 12.57 19.43
CA LEU A 57 0.62 12.06 19.23
C LEU A 57 1.47 12.90 18.24
N SER A 58 0.89 13.84 17.51
CA SER A 58 1.66 14.76 16.65
C SER A 58 2.08 16.03 17.39
N ALA A 59 3.13 16.70 16.90
CA ALA A 59 3.57 18.00 17.42
C ALA A 59 2.47 19.06 17.32
N SER A 60 1.67 19.01 16.25
CA SER A 60 0.52 19.90 16.03
C SER A 60 -0.69 19.54 16.91
N ARG A 61 -0.78 18.33 17.45
CA ARG A 61 -1.97 17.73 18.08
C ARG A 61 -3.20 17.69 17.17
N ARG A 62 -2.99 17.71 15.84
CA ARG A 62 -4.03 17.80 14.82
C ARG A 62 -3.88 16.76 13.73
N MET A 63 -2.84 15.91 13.80
CA MET A 63 -2.53 14.90 12.79
C MET A 63 -2.37 13.52 13.44
N ALA A 64 -3.05 12.54 12.90
CA ALA A 64 -2.89 11.12 13.17
C ALA A 64 -2.59 10.38 11.86
N CYS A 65 -2.35 9.07 11.91
CA CYS A 65 -2.20 8.25 10.70
C CYS A 65 -3.45 8.36 9.82
N ALA A 66 -4.64 8.25 10.40
CA ALA A 66 -5.92 8.38 9.72
C ALA A 66 -6.13 9.74 9.04
N SER A 67 -5.39 10.81 9.43
CA SER A 67 -5.50 12.13 8.78
C SER A 67 -4.99 12.13 7.33
N CYS A 68 -4.06 11.22 6.99
CA CYS A 68 -3.49 11.06 5.65
C CYS A 68 -3.87 9.73 5.01
N HIS A 69 -4.34 8.76 5.82
CA HIS A 69 -4.72 7.41 5.41
C HIS A 69 -6.19 7.17 5.73
N ASP A 70 -7.08 7.78 4.91
CA ASP A 70 -8.53 7.73 5.10
C ASP A 70 -9.12 6.38 4.68
N PRO A 71 -9.83 5.67 5.57
CA PRO A 71 -10.49 4.39 5.26
C PRO A 71 -11.45 4.49 4.07
N ALA A 72 -12.19 5.60 3.92
CA ALA A 72 -13.11 5.80 2.82
C ALA A 72 -12.41 5.90 1.45
N HIS A 73 -11.10 6.11 1.44
CA HIS A 73 -10.26 6.22 0.24
C HIS A 73 -9.20 5.11 0.19
N GLY A 74 -9.53 3.90 0.67
CA GLY A 74 -8.62 2.75 0.70
C GLY A 74 -7.36 3.03 1.53
N HIS A 75 -7.52 3.70 2.67
CA HIS A 75 -6.42 4.14 3.53
C HIS A 75 -5.32 4.92 2.76
N SER A 76 -5.75 5.79 1.84
CA SER A 76 -4.91 6.71 1.07
C SER A 76 -5.36 8.16 1.30
N SER A 77 -4.89 9.11 0.50
CA SER A 77 -5.28 10.52 0.64
C SER A 77 -6.80 10.71 0.52
N ALA A 78 -7.38 11.54 1.39
CA ALA A 78 -8.81 11.82 1.43
C ALA A 78 -9.31 12.68 0.24
N SER A 79 -8.42 13.25 -0.56
CA SER A 79 -8.79 14.14 -1.67
C SER A 79 -7.79 14.07 -2.80
N ALA A 80 -8.29 14.02 -4.04
CA ALA A 80 -7.48 14.13 -5.25
C ALA A 80 -6.85 15.53 -5.41
N ASP A 81 -7.39 16.56 -4.75
CA ASP A 81 -6.87 17.93 -4.79
C ASP A 81 -5.72 18.14 -3.79
N ALA A 82 -5.70 17.42 -2.68
CA ALA A 82 -4.59 17.38 -1.75
C ALA A 82 -3.51 16.44 -2.27
N VAL A 83 -2.75 16.88 -3.27
CA VAL A 83 -1.69 16.08 -3.94
C VAL A 83 -0.73 15.49 -2.93
N VAL A 84 -0.31 16.31 -1.95
CA VAL A 84 0.52 15.88 -0.83
C VAL A 84 -0.03 16.52 0.44
N PRO A 85 -0.38 15.75 1.47
CA PRO A 85 -0.83 16.32 2.74
C PRO A 85 0.25 17.22 3.34
N ALA A 86 -0.17 18.36 3.88
CA ALA A 86 0.71 19.23 4.67
C ALA A 86 0.71 18.78 6.12
N GLY A 87 1.88 18.78 6.75
CA GLY A 87 2.08 18.41 8.14
C GLY A 87 2.90 19.43 8.90
N GLY A 88 3.71 18.96 9.83
CA GLY A 88 4.53 19.80 10.69
C GLY A 88 3.76 20.42 11.85
N PRO A 89 4.44 21.18 12.75
CA PRO A 89 3.81 21.75 13.94
C PRO A 89 2.66 22.70 13.63
N GLY A 90 2.75 23.43 12.52
CA GLY A 90 1.73 24.35 12.03
C GLY A 90 0.73 23.77 11.05
N MET A 91 0.86 22.49 10.66
CA MET A 91 0.08 21.85 9.58
C MET A 91 0.23 22.57 8.22
N ALA A 92 1.37 23.19 7.98
CA ALA A 92 1.65 23.98 6.76
C ALA A 92 2.93 23.55 6.05
N THR A 93 3.66 22.55 6.58
CA THR A 93 4.87 22.03 5.94
C THR A 93 4.48 21.04 4.86
N PRO A 94 4.73 21.35 3.57
CA PRO A 94 4.32 20.47 2.48
C PRO A 94 5.14 19.17 2.47
N GLY A 95 4.51 18.07 2.17
CA GLY A 95 5.19 16.80 1.91
C GLY A 95 5.78 16.72 0.51
N PHE A 96 6.29 15.54 0.15
CA PHE A 96 6.99 15.28 -1.11
C PHE A 96 6.29 14.27 -2.00
N ARG A 97 5.53 13.36 -1.42
CA ARG A 97 4.87 12.25 -2.12
C ARG A 97 3.41 12.15 -1.71
N LYS A 98 2.60 11.67 -2.63
CA LYS A 98 1.23 11.26 -2.33
C LYS A 98 1.23 10.16 -1.26
N ALA A 99 0.34 10.26 -0.26
CA ALA A 99 0.15 9.21 0.74
C ALA A 99 -0.31 7.91 0.04
N PRO A 100 0.46 6.81 0.15
CA PRO A 100 0.07 5.54 -0.47
C PRO A 100 -1.11 4.92 0.27
N SER A 101 -1.84 4.03 -0.40
CA SER A 101 -2.77 3.14 0.29
C SER A 101 -2.03 2.26 1.31
N LEU A 102 -2.64 2.02 2.45
CA LEU A 102 -2.20 1.02 3.43
C LEU A 102 -2.91 -0.32 3.26
N ASN A 103 -3.86 -0.42 2.31
CA ASN A 103 -4.57 -1.67 2.07
C ASN A 103 -3.65 -2.71 1.43
N TYR A 104 -3.82 -3.97 1.84
CA TYR A 104 -3.15 -5.13 1.26
C TYR A 104 -1.63 -5.14 1.40
N LEU A 105 -1.09 -4.49 2.44
CA LEU A 105 0.36 -4.47 2.70
C LEU A 105 0.83 -5.70 3.50
N ASN A 106 -0.09 -6.48 4.05
CA ASN A 106 0.19 -7.66 4.88
C ASN A 106 0.96 -8.77 4.14
N LEU A 107 0.90 -8.80 2.80
CA LEU A 107 1.60 -9.79 1.96
C LEU A 107 2.83 -9.19 1.24
N THR A 108 3.18 -7.95 1.51
CA THR A 108 4.38 -7.33 0.92
C THR A 108 5.63 -7.96 1.55
N PRO A 109 6.53 -8.60 0.77
CA PRO A 109 7.78 -9.13 1.30
C PRO A 109 8.72 -8.00 1.73
N ALA A 110 9.70 -8.28 2.59
CA ALA A 110 10.81 -7.37 2.84
C ALA A 110 11.56 -7.08 1.52
N PHE A 111 12.27 -5.96 1.45
CA PHE A 111 13.02 -5.61 0.24
C PHE A 111 14.16 -6.60 -0.03
N PHE A 112 14.29 -7.04 -1.26
CA PHE A 112 15.39 -7.89 -1.73
C PHE A 112 15.65 -7.68 -3.23
N PHE A 113 16.79 -8.17 -3.70
CA PHE A 113 17.02 -8.39 -5.13
C PHE A 113 16.81 -9.86 -5.43
N ASP A 114 16.02 -10.17 -6.48
CA ASP A 114 15.82 -11.54 -6.93
C ASP A 114 17.10 -12.10 -7.62
N ALA A 115 17.00 -13.33 -8.14
CA ALA A 115 18.14 -14.00 -8.78
C ALA A 115 18.63 -13.29 -10.06
N GLU A 116 17.75 -12.55 -10.70
CA GLU A 116 18.00 -11.76 -11.90
C GLU A 116 18.50 -10.34 -11.55
N GLY A 117 18.52 -9.97 -10.27
CA GLY A 117 18.92 -8.65 -9.76
C GLY A 117 17.79 -7.62 -9.80
N THR A 118 16.52 -8.06 -9.94
CA THR A 118 15.36 -7.17 -9.93
C THR A 118 15.02 -6.76 -8.50
N PRO A 119 14.95 -5.45 -8.18
CA PRO A 119 14.51 -5.00 -6.87
C PRO A 119 13.04 -5.37 -6.65
N THR A 120 12.72 -5.95 -5.50
CA THR A 120 11.39 -6.48 -5.19
C THR A 120 11.06 -6.27 -3.71
N GLY A 121 9.78 -6.04 -3.38
CA GLY A 121 9.31 -5.94 -2.00
C GLY A 121 9.57 -4.59 -1.33
N GLY A 122 9.60 -4.59 -0.01
CA GLY A 122 9.69 -3.39 0.82
C GLY A 122 8.42 -2.54 0.84
N LEU A 123 8.26 -1.79 1.90
CA LEU A 123 7.17 -0.82 2.07
C LEU A 123 7.64 0.59 1.70
N THR A 124 6.70 1.52 1.53
CA THR A 124 6.87 2.84 0.94
C THR A 124 7.06 2.79 -0.59
N ARG A 125 7.08 3.97 -1.25
CA ARG A 125 7.24 4.08 -2.72
C ARG A 125 8.63 3.66 -3.20
N ASP A 126 9.61 3.67 -2.31
CA ASP A 126 11.02 3.36 -2.55
C ASP A 126 11.50 2.09 -1.80
N GLY A 127 10.59 1.37 -1.16
CA GLY A 127 10.88 0.10 -0.50
C GLY A 127 11.83 0.17 0.69
N LYS A 128 12.04 1.34 1.29
CA LYS A 128 13.04 1.53 2.36
C LYS A 128 12.70 0.89 3.70
N ALA A 129 11.48 0.41 3.89
CA ALA A 129 11.04 -0.23 5.13
C ALA A 129 10.68 -1.70 4.87
N ASP A 130 11.22 -2.60 5.67
CA ASP A 130 11.07 -4.06 5.49
C ASP A 130 9.85 -4.65 6.19
N SER A 131 9.14 -3.87 7.00
CA SER A 131 7.94 -4.29 7.71
C SER A 131 7.05 -3.10 8.05
N LEU A 132 5.76 -3.37 8.34
CA LEU A 132 4.82 -2.36 8.83
C LEU A 132 5.34 -1.68 10.11
N ARG A 133 5.94 -2.46 11.03
CA ARG A 133 6.59 -1.93 12.24
C ARG A 133 7.74 -0.98 11.89
N ALA A 134 8.57 -1.31 10.93
CA ALA A 134 9.68 -0.44 10.52
C ALA A 134 9.16 0.83 9.85
N GLN A 135 8.16 0.72 8.97
CA GLN A 135 7.56 1.84 8.27
C GLN A 135 6.91 2.85 9.25
N ALA A 136 6.21 2.37 10.27
CA ALA A 136 5.50 3.21 11.23
C ALA A 136 6.40 4.19 12.01
N ALA A 137 7.73 3.98 12.03
CA ALA A 137 8.65 4.90 12.72
C ALA A 137 8.73 6.28 12.04
N THR A 138 8.74 6.30 10.71
CA THR A 138 9.02 7.53 9.95
C THR A 138 8.01 8.64 10.17
N PRO A 139 6.68 8.42 10.11
CA PRO A 139 5.70 9.48 10.22
C PRO A 139 5.75 10.25 11.55
N PHE A 140 6.07 9.58 12.65
CA PHE A 140 6.15 10.24 13.97
C PHE A 140 7.20 11.34 14.02
N LEU A 141 8.34 11.16 13.35
CA LEU A 141 9.50 12.05 13.44
C LEU A 141 9.66 12.96 12.21
N SER A 142 9.02 12.60 11.09
CA SER A 142 9.11 13.37 9.85
C SER A 142 8.60 14.80 10.05
N ALA A 143 9.43 15.80 9.74
CA ALA A 143 9.09 17.21 9.84
C ALA A 143 7.90 17.63 8.96
N HIS A 144 7.58 16.84 7.95
CA HIS A 144 6.49 17.03 6.98
C HIS A 144 5.21 16.26 7.35
N GLU A 145 5.26 15.51 8.45
CA GLU A 145 4.15 14.66 8.94
C GLU A 145 3.86 15.04 10.40
N MET A 146 3.97 14.10 11.35
CA MET A 146 3.65 14.34 12.77
C MET A 146 4.68 15.23 13.50
N ALA A 147 5.89 15.34 12.99
CA ALA A 147 6.92 16.33 13.35
C ALA A 147 7.31 16.36 14.84
N ASN A 148 7.31 15.24 15.54
CA ASN A 148 7.87 15.19 16.87
C ASN A 148 9.41 15.38 16.80
N GLY A 149 9.97 16.12 17.76
CA GLY A 149 11.40 16.44 17.76
C GLY A 149 12.29 15.22 17.93
N ASP A 150 11.86 14.25 18.74
CA ASP A 150 12.59 13.02 19.06
C ASP A 150 11.65 11.94 19.61
N LEU A 151 12.21 10.75 19.91
CA LEU A 151 11.46 9.63 20.51
C LEU A 151 10.92 9.94 21.90
N PRO A 152 11.69 10.57 22.82
CA PRO A 152 11.16 11.00 24.10
C PRO A 152 9.91 11.86 24.01
N ALA A 153 9.84 12.76 23.02
CA ALA A 153 8.65 13.60 22.81
C ALA A 153 7.43 12.78 22.40
N VAL A 154 7.59 11.75 21.56
CA VAL A 154 6.51 10.81 21.21
C VAL A 154 6.04 10.06 22.46
N VAL A 155 6.99 9.50 23.23
CA VAL A 155 6.67 8.69 24.41
C VAL A 155 6.03 9.53 25.53
N ALA A 156 6.44 10.79 25.70
CA ALA A 156 5.79 11.71 26.63
C ALA A 156 4.29 11.90 26.29
N ARG A 157 3.91 11.89 25.00
CA ARG A 157 2.53 11.95 24.55
C ARG A 157 1.79 10.64 24.78
N LEU A 158 2.42 9.50 24.45
CA LEU A 158 1.86 8.16 24.73
C LEU A 158 1.58 7.96 26.23
N ARG A 159 2.45 8.44 27.10
CA ARG A 159 2.32 8.33 28.57
C ARG A 159 1.03 8.96 29.12
N ILE A 160 0.48 9.95 28.45
CA ILE A 160 -0.72 10.69 28.84
C ILE A 160 -1.93 10.42 27.93
N ALA A 161 -1.80 9.53 26.96
CA ALA A 161 -2.91 9.14 26.10
C ALA A 161 -3.99 8.40 26.88
N SER A 162 -5.23 8.42 26.41
CA SER A 162 -6.38 7.76 27.08
C SER A 162 -6.20 6.26 27.29
N TYR A 163 -5.41 5.62 26.42
CA TYR A 163 -5.08 4.19 26.45
C TYR A 163 -3.73 3.89 27.14
N ALA A 164 -3.11 4.85 27.81
CA ALA A 164 -1.79 4.66 28.44
C ALA A 164 -1.81 3.57 29.53
N GLU A 165 -2.94 3.36 30.20
CA GLU A 165 -3.07 2.32 31.23
C GLU A 165 -3.17 0.93 30.59
N ASP A 166 -3.92 0.79 29.50
CA ASP A 166 -3.97 -0.45 28.71
C ASP A 166 -2.59 -0.78 28.14
N PHE A 167 -1.84 0.24 27.69
CA PHE A 167 -0.47 0.10 27.22
C PHE A 167 0.46 -0.42 28.33
N ARG A 168 0.38 0.14 29.57
CA ARG A 168 1.13 -0.38 30.74
C ARG A 168 0.73 -1.80 31.10
N SER A 169 -0.55 -2.08 31.10
CA SER A 169 -1.07 -3.41 31.43
C SER A 169 -0.54 -4.48 30.47
N LEU A 170 -0.40 -4.14 29.19
CA LEU A 170 0.07 -5.08 28.16
C LEU A 170 1.60 -5.20 28.14
N PHE A 171 2.33 -4.09 28.26
CA PHE A 171 3.78 -4.04 28.02
C PHE A 171 4.63 -3.86 29.28
N GLY A 172 4.00 -3.73 30.43
CA GLY A 172 4.63 -3.58 31.74
C GLY A 172 4.47 -2.16 32.33
N ALA A 173 4.30 -2.10 33.66
CA ALA A 173 4.02 -0.85 34.35
C ALA A 173 5.04 0.27 34.09
N ASN A 174 6.31 -0.10 33.90
CA ASN A 174 7.41 0.82 33.71
C ASN A 174 7.78 1.03 32.21
N ILE A 175 6.95 0.61 31.28
CA ILE A 175 7.26 0.64 29.83
C ILE A 175 7.68 2.04 29.33
N PHE A 176 7.09 3.10 29.90
CA PHE A 176 7.39 4.47 29.49
C PHE A 176 8.69 5.04 30.10
N ASP A 177 9.41 4.29 30.93
CA ASP A 177 10.69 4.70 31.49
C ASP A 177 11.85 4.42 30.51
N ASP A 178 11.61 3.57 29.52
CA ASP A 178 12.47 3.32 28.36
C ASP A 178 11.79 3.83 27.08
N PRO A 179 12.15 5.01 26.54
CA PRO A 179 11.52 5.57 25.36
C PRO A 179 11.68 4.72 24.09
N ASP A 180 12.80 4.04 23.93
CA ASP A 180 13.03 3.18 22.76
C ASP A 180 12.11 1.95 22.82
N ALA A 181 12.01 1.31 23.97
CA ALA A 181 11.10 0.18 24.17
C ALA A 181 9.63 0.61 24.00
N ALA A 182 9.21 1.72 24.61
CA ALA A 182 7.84 2.22 24.50
C ALA A 182 7.46 2.54 23.07
N PHE A 183 8.32 3.25 22.34
CA PHE A 183 8.09 3.56 20.93
C PHE A 183 8.05 2.30 20.06
N ASP A 184 8.91 1.34 20.37
CA ASP A 184 8.90 0.07 19.65
C ASP A 184 7.58 -0.69 19.86
N ARG A 185 7.03 -0.73 21.08
CA ARG A 185 5.73 -1.34 21.35
C ARG A 185 4.58 -0.63 20.67
N ALA A 186 4.62 0.70 20.55
CA ALA A 186 3.63 1.45 19.77
C ALA A 186 3.64 1.05 18.29
N ARG A 187 4.84 0.87 17.69
CA ARG A 187 4.97 0.40 16.32
C ARG A 187 4.49 -1.04 16.13
N VAL A 188 4.75 -1.90 17.09
CA VAL A 188 4.24 -3.29 17.09
C VAL A 188 2.71 -3.29 17.18
N ALA A 189 2.12 -2.42 17.99
CA ALA A 189 0.66 -2.28 18.09
C ALA A 189 0.04 -1.78 16.75
N LEU A 190 0.65 -0.79 16.12
CA LEU A 190 0.23 -0.31 14.78
C LEU A 190 0.33 -1.40 13.71
N GLN A 191 1.38 -2.22 13.75
CA GLN A 191 1.50 -3.38 12.86
C GLN A 191 0.39 -4.40 13.13
N ALA A 192 0.12 -4.73 14.39
CA ALA A 192 -0.93 -5.67 14.75
C ALA A 192 -2.31 -5.19 14.27
N TYR A 193 -2.62 -3.91 14.42
CA TYR A 193 -3.84 -3.32 13.91
C TYR A 193 -3.98 -3.49 12.39
N GLN A 194 -2.95 -3.15 11.61
CA GLN A 194 -2.99 -3.28 10.16
C GLN A 194 -3.03 -4.75 9.68
N LEU A 195 -2.55 -5.70 10.49
CA LEU A 195 -2.61 -7.12 10.17
C LEU A 195 -3.93 -7.79 10.56
N GLU A 196 -4.60 -7.30 11.60
CA GLU A 196 -5.79 -7.93 12.15
C GLU A 196 -7.09 -7.25 11.70
N ALA A 197 -7.08 -5.92 11.51
CA ALA A 197 -8.28 -5.19 11.13
C ALA A 197 -8.65 -5.47 9.67
N ARG A 198 -9.85 -6.02 9.48
CA ARG A 198 -10.34 -6.44 8.16
C ARG A 198 -10.35 -5.31 7.12
N GLU A 199 -10.51 -4.09 7.56
CA GLU A 199 -10.57 -2.91 6.68
C GLU A 199 -9.30 -2.69 5.85
N PHE A 200 -8.15 -3.22 6.28
CA PHE A 200 -6.91 -3.15 5.49
C PHE A 200 -6.81 -4.22 4.41
N HIS A 201 -7.62 -5.31 4.46
CA HIS A 201 -7.56 -6.40 3.50
C HIS A 201 -8.89 -7.17 3.40
N PRO A 202 -10.01 -6.50 3.04
CA PRO A 202 -11.35 -7.08 3.09
C PRO A 202 -11.60 -8.18 2.06
N TYR A 203 -10.98 -8.14 0.87
CA TYR A 203 -11.17 -9.09 -0.24
C TYR A 203 -12.65 -9.28 -0.62
N ASP A 204 -13.41 -8.20 -0.70
CA ASP A 204 -14.84 -8.22 -0.99
C ASP A 204 -15.26 -7.30 -2.16
N SER A 205 -14.31 -7.01 -3.05
CA SER A 205 -14.57 -6.29 -4.29
C SER A 205 -15.46 -7.08 -5.26
N LYS A 206 -16.04 -6.41 -6.26
CA LYS A 206 -16.79 -7.09 -7.32
C LYS A 206 -15.94 -8.16 -8.01
N TYR A 207 -14.66 -7.87 -8.24
CA TYR A 207 -13.75 -8.82 -8.86
C TYR A 207 -13.49 -10.05 -7.98
N ASP A 208 -13.39 -9.89 -6.64
CA ASP A 208 -13.29 -11.03 -5.72
C ASP A 208 -14.56 -11.90 -5.77
N GLN A 209 -15.74 -11.29 -5.83
CA GLN A 209 -17.01 -12.00 -5.96
C GLN A 209 -17.09 -12.76 -7.31
N PHE A 210 -16.58 -12.15 -8.39
CA PHE A 210 -16.48 -12.78 -9.70
C PHE A 210 -15.53 -13.99 -9.67
N LEU A 211 -14.33 -13.85 -9.11
CA LEU A 211 -13.37 -14.95 -8.97
C LEU A 211 -13.90 -16.10 -8.08
N ALA A 212 -14.82 -15.77 -7.17
CA ALA A 212 -15.50 -16.76 -6.34
C ALA A 212 -16.76 -17.37 -7.02
N GLY A 213 -17.08 -16.96 -8.25
CA GLY A 213 -18.26 -17.44 -8.99
C GLY A 213 -19.61 -16.95 -8.44
N ARG A 214 -19.62 -15.88 -7.61
CA ARG A 214 -20.85 -15.36 -6.97
C ARG A 214 -21.54 -14.28 -7.79
N VAL A 215 -20.80 -13.52 -8.59
CA VAL A 215 -21.34 -12.50 -9.49
C VAL A 215 -20.68 -12.60 -10.86
N ALA A 216 -21.36 -12.06 -11.89
CA ALA A 216 -20.77 -11.92 -13.23
C ALA A 216 -20.24 -10.48 -13.41
N LEU A 217 -19.14 -10.36 -14.15
CA LEU A 217 -18.73 -9.08 -14.72
C LEU A 217 -19.61 -8.76 -15.93
N SER A 218 -19.88 -7.48 -16.17
CA SER A 218 -20.54 -7.02 -17.39
C SER A 218 -19.69 -7.30 -18.63
N ALA A 219 -20.28 -7.24 -19.83
CA ALA A 219 -19.53 -7.40 -21.07
C ALA A 219 -18.41 -6.36 -21.23
N ARG A 220 -18.62 -5.13 -20.76
CA ARG A 220 -17.61 -4.05 -20.80
C ARG A 220 -16.47 -4.30 -19.80
N GLU A 221 -16.79 -4.72 -18.58
CA GLU A 221 -15.78 -5.09 -17.56
C GLU A 221 -14.93 -6.29 -18.01
N LEU A 222 -15.54 -7.29 -18.65
CA LEU A 222 -14.81 -8.44 -19.23
C LEU A 222 -13.88 -8.02 -20.39
N GLN A 223 -14.35 -7.10 -21.24
CA GLN A 223 -13.51 -6.53 -22.31
C GLN A 223 -12.33 -5.75 -21.70
N GLY A 224 -12.60 -4.95 -20.66
CA GLY A 224 -11.55 -4.22 -19.92
C GLY A 224 -10.50 -5.16 -19.32
N LEU A 225 -10.94 -6.26 -18.67
CA LEU A 225 -10.05 -7.31 -18.15
C LEU A 225 -9.22 -7.96 -19.27
N ALA A 226 -9.82 -8.24 -20.41
CA ALA A 226 -9.11 -8.81 -21.55
C ALA A 226 -8.02 -7.85 -22.09
N LEU A 227 -8.33 -6.56 -22.19
CA LEU A 227 -7.39 -5.51 -22.61
C LEU A 227 -6.26 -5.31 -21.59
N PHE A 228 -6.58 -5.35 -20.29
CA PHE A 228 -5.63 -5.28 -19.20
C PHE A 228 -4.62 -6.43 -19.24
N ASN A 229 -5.07 -7.64 -19.55
CA ASN A 229 -4.25 -8.85 -19.62
C ASN A 229 -3.52 -9.03 -20.96
N SER A 230 -3.92 -8.33 -22.02
CA SER A 230 -3.39 -8.55 -23.36
C SER A 230 -1.97 -7.99 -23.54
N PRO A 231 -0.94 -8.83 -23.79
CA PRO A 231 0.43 -8.37 -24.04
C PRO A 231 0.57 -7.43 -25.28
N ALA A 232 -0.35 -7.54 -26.23
CA ALA A 232 -0.37 -6.71 -27.44
C ALA A 232 -1.09 -5.36 -27.25
N LYS A 233 -1.77 -5.17 -26.12
CA LYS A 233 -2.61 -4.03 -25.78
C LYS A 233 -2.10 -3.32 -24.51
N GLY A 234 -2.85 -3.35 -23.41
CA GLY A 234 -2.48 -2.69 -22.16
C GLY A 234 -1.24 -3.29 -21.49
N ASN A 235 -1.09 -4.62 -21.58
CA ASN A 235 -0.02 -5.39 -20.92
C ASN A 235 0.11 -5.11 -19.40
N CYS A 236 -0.96 -4.64 -18.77
CA CYS A 236 -0.91 -4.21 -17.38
C CYS A 236 -0.63 -5.39 -16.43
N ALA A 237 -1.11 -6.59 -16.80
CA ALA A 237 -0.93 -7.81 -16.00
C ALA A 237 0.54 -8.30 -15.94
N ALA A 238 1.45 -7.75 -16.74
CA ALA A 238 2.88 -8.05 -16.66
C ALA A 238 3.47 -7.65 -15.30
N CYS A 239 3.05 -6.49 -14.75
CA CYS A 239 3.45 -5.99 -13.43
C CYS A 239 2.31 -6.06 -12.41
N HIS A 240 1.05 -6.15 -12.86
CA HIS A 240 -0.15 -6.18 -12.03
C HIS A 240 -0.96 -7.48 -12.27
N PRO A 241 -0.46 -8.67 -11.86
CA PRO A 241 -1.12 -9.95 -12.12
C PRO A 241 -2.57 -9.97 -11.64
N SER A 242 -3.50 -10.33 -12.53
CA SER A 242 -4.95 -10.37 -12.24
C SER A 242 -5.45 -11.76 -11.88
N ALA A 243 -4.66 -12.80 -12.11
CA ALA A 243 -5.02 -14.18 -11.80
C ALA A 243 -4.76 -14.50 -10.31
N ARG A 244 -5.47 -15.50 -9.79
CA ARG A 244 -5.16 -16.07 -8.47
C ARG A 244 -3.75 -16.62 -8.44
N GLY A 245 -3.10 -16.53 -7.28
CA GLY A 245 -1.84 -17.22 -7.01
C GLY A 245 -1.98 -18.74 -7.16
N ALA A 246 -0.86 -19.44 -7.34
CA ALA A 246 -0.84 -20.90 -7.45
C ALA A 246 -1.37 -21.60 -6.19
N ASP A 247 -1.31 -20.94 -5.04
CA ASP A 247 -1.88 -21.36 -3.75
C ASP A 247 -3.38 -21.03 -3.59
N GLY A 248 -4.01 -20.43 -4.62
CA GLY A 248 -5.40 -20.00 -4.61
C GLY A 248 -5.63 -18.61 -3.99
N SER A 249 -4.58 -17.90 -3.56
CA SER A 249 -4.69 -16.56 -3.00
C SER A 249 -5.32 -15.58 -3.99
N PRO A 250 -6.13 -14.62 -3.52
CA PRO A 250 -6.66 -13.56 -4.38
C PRO A 250 -5.52 -12.70 -4.96
N PRO A 251 -5.65 -12.21 -6.21
CA PRO A 251 -4.64 -11.36 -6.82
C PRO A 251 -4.50 -10.04 -6.08
N LEU A 252 -3.26 -9.61 -5.87
CA LEU A 252 -2.94 -8.31 -5.27
C LEU A 252 -2.76 -7.22 -6.33
N PHE A 253 -2.72 -7.58 -7.61
CA PHE A 253 -2.47 -6.66 -8.71
C PHE A 253 -1.15 -5.88 -8.51
N THR A 254 -0.12 -6.58 -8.07
CA THR A 254 1.27 -6.13 -7.96
C THR A 254 2.17 -7.35 -7.95
N ASP A 255 3.32 -7.25 -8.59
CA ASP A 255 4.43 -8.19 -8.49
C ASP A 255 5.48 -7.74 -7.47
N PHE A 256 5.23 -6.58 -6.82
CA PHE A 256 6.12 -5.91 -5.87
C PHE A 256 7.46 -5.43 -6.45
N THR A 257 7.67 -5.48 -7.76
CA THR A 257 8.88 -4.99 -8.43
C THR A 257 8.90 -3.46 -8.51
N TYR A 258 9.88 -2.91 -9.20
CA TYR A 258 10.08 -1.46 -9.37
C TYR A 258 10.25 -1.13 -10.85
N ASP A 259 9.63 -0.03 -11.27
CA ASP A 259 9.79 0.45 -12.65
C ASP A 259 9.96 1.98 -12.69
N ASN A 260 10.66 2.46 -13.71
CA ASN A 260 10.80 3.87 -14.01
C ASN A 260 9.92 4.26 -15.19
N LEU A 261 8.81 4.88 -14.88
CA LEU A 261 7.82 5.28 -15.89
C LEU A 261 8.06 6.68 -16.48
N GLY A 262 9.07 7.41 -15.98
CA GLY A 262 9.32 8.79 -16.41
C GLY A 262 8.11 9.69 -16.15
N VAL A 263 7.43 9.55 -15.00
CA VAL A 263 6.23 10.34 -14.66
C VAL A 263 6.55 11.83 -14.74
N PRO A 264 5.68 12.68 -15.33
CA PRO A 264 5.93 14.11 -15.48
C PRO A 264 6.03 14.80 -14.11
N ARG A 265 6.86 15.85 -14.04
CA ARG A 265 7.03 16.68 -12.85
C ARG A 265 5.71 17.30 -12.41
N ASN A 266 5.42 17.23 -11.12
CA ASN A 266 4.22 17.84 -10.56
C ASN A 266 4.53 19.19 -9.90
N PRO A 267 4.11 20.32 -10.49
CA PRO A 267 4.39 21.66 -9.94
C PRO A 267 3.63 21.94 -8.63
N ALA A 268 2.64 21.13 -8.27
CA ALA A 268 1.93 21.25 -6.99
C ALA A 268 2.76 20.76 -5.79
N ILE A 269 3.87 20.06 -6.01
CA ILE A 269 4.83 19.71 -4.97
C ILE A 269 5.78 20.88 -4.78
N ALA A 270 5.77 21.50 -3.60
CA ALA A 270 6.53 22.69 -3.31
C ALA A 270 8.05 22.54 -3.57
N ALA A 271 8.63 21.37 -3.25
CA ALA A 271 10.03 21.07 -3.52
C ALA A 271 10.39 21.13 -5.01
N ASN A 272 9.43 20.90 -5.89
CA ASN A 272 9.62 20.96 -7.33
C ASN A 272 9.79 22.39 -7.88
N ALA A 273 9.65 23.42 -7.05
CA ALA A 273 10.04 24.78 -7.40
C ALA A 273 11.58 24.92 -7.55
N ASP A 274 12.34 24.08 -6.85
CA ASP A 274 13.79 23.98 -7.06
C ASP A 274 14.09 23.06 -8.26
N PRO A 275 14.68 23.57 -9.34
CA PRO A 275 15.00 22.78 -10.52
C PRO A 275 16.08 21.71 -10.27
N ALA A 276 16.81 21.80 -9.17
CA ALA A 276 17.82 20.81 -8.77
C ALA A 276 17.24 19.66 -7.92
N TYR A 277 16.03 19.84 -7.40
CA TYR A 277 15.38 18.79 -6.62
C TYR A 277 14.76 17.74 -7.54
N PHE A 278 15.03 16.46 -7.26
CA PHE A 278 14.40 15.31 -7.90
C PHE A 278 14.13 14.21 -6.87
N ASP A 279 12.96 13.60 -6.94
CA ASP A 279 12.68 12.34 -6.24
C ASP A 279 13.09 11.19 -7.15
N LEU A 280 14.18 10.52 -6.79
CA LEU A 280 14.79 9.45 -7.59
C LEU A 280 14.37 8.03 -7.16
N GLY A 281 13.32 7.93 -6.33
CA GLY A 281 12.80 6.63 -5.90
C GLY A 281 13.84 5.80 -5.16
N LEU A 282 14.19 4.63 -5.71
CA LEU A 282 15.14 3.69 -5.10
C LEU A 282 16.50 4.29 -4.78
N CYS A 283 17.01 5.25 -5.56
CA CYS A 283 18.34 5.80 -5.35
C CYS A 283 18.37 7.13 -4.59
N GLY A 284 17.25 7.60 -4.06
CA GLY A 284 17.22 8.77 -3.18
C GLY A 284 16.12 9.79 -3.50
N PRO A 285 16.04 10.89 -2.75
CA PRO A 285 16.83 11.22 -1.55
C PRO A 285 16.32 10.56 -0.26
N PHE A 286 15.14 9.93 -0.27
CA PHE A 286 14.51 9.35 0.94
C PHE A 286 15.01 7.95 1.30
N ARG A 287 15.67 7.29 0.35
CA ARG A 287 16.40 6.05 0.52
C ARG A 287 17.88 6.30 0.19
N THR A 288 18.80 5.88 1.03
CA THR A 288 20.22 6.23 0.90
C THR A 288 21.15 5.04 0.71
N ASP A 289 20.73 3.83 1.07
CA ASP A 289 21.52 2.59 0.93
C ASP A 289 21.77 2.20 -0.54
N LEU A 290 20.92 2.65 -1.47
CA LEU A 290 21.04 2.44 -2.90
C LEU A 290 21.46 3.71 -3.69
N ALA A 291 21.95 4.75 -3.02
CA ALA A 291 22.33 6.01 -3.66
C ALA A 291 23.42 5.89 -4.73
N ASN A 292 24.24 4.83 -4.65
CA ASN A 292 25.28 4.52 -5.64
C ASN A 292 24.78 3.66 -6.83
N ARG A 293 23.52 3.22 -6.82
CA ARG A 293 22.89 2.42 -7.88
C ARG A 293 22.22 3.33 -8.91
N ALA A 294 23.05 3.95 -9.76
CA ALA A 294 22.61 4.88 -10.80
C ALA A 294 21.60 4.26 -11.79
N ASP A 295 21.63 2.95 -11.96
CA ASP A 295 20.70 2.16 -12.78
C ASP A 295 19.29 2.10 -12.22
N LEU A 296 19.11 2.32 -10.89
CA LEU A 296 17.82 2.28 -10.20
C LEU A 296 17.19 3.68 -10.02
N CYS A 297 17.89 4.76 -10.42
CA CYS A 297 17.37 6.11 -10.22
C CYS A 297 16.12 6.36 -11.07
N GLY A 298 15.06 6.81 -10.40
CA GLY A 298 13.74 7.06 -11.00
C GLY A 298 12.77 5.88 -10.91
N ALA A 299 13.21 4.73 -10.37
CA ALA A 299 12.35 3.57 -10.19
C ALA A 299 11.54 3.66 -8.89
N PHE A 300 10.24 3.37 -8.99
CA PHE A 300 9.28 3.34 -7.88
C PHE A 300 8.56 2.00 -7.86
N LYS A 301 8.16 1.57 -6.64
CA LYS A 301 7.49 0.29 -6.46
C LYS A 301 6.16 0.22 -7.20
N VAL A 302 5.91 -0.90 -7.87
CA VAL A 302 4.63 -1.27 -8.47
C VAL A 302 3.60 -1.44 -7.35
N PRO A 303 2.58 -0.56 -7.24
CA PRO A 303 1.59 -0.62 -6.18
C PRO A 303 0.53 -1.68 -6.45
N THR A 304 -0.16 -2.13 -5.41
CA THR A 304 -1.44 -2.83 -5.61
C THR A 304 -2.42 -1.93 -6.38
N LEU A 305 -3.24 -2.52 -7.25
CA LEU A 305 -4.36 -1.79 -7.88
C LEU A 305 -5.70 -2.04 -7.16
N ARG A 306 -5.70 -2.80 -6.07
CA ARG A 306 -6.90 -2.89 -5.22
C ARG A 306 -7.27 -1.50 -4.72
N ASN A 307 -8.54 -1.18 -4.77
CA ASN A 307 -9.08 0.14 -4.44
C ASN A 307 -8.57 1.29 -5.34
N VAL A 308 -7.95 1.00 -6.48
CA VAL A 308 -7.32 2.03 -7.31
C VAL A 308 -8.29 3.13 -7.76
N ALA A 309 -9.56 2.82 -7.96
CA ALA A 309 -10.56 3.80 -8.40
C ALA A 309 -10.88 4.87 -7.32
N VAL A 310 -10.62 4.59 -6.04
CA VAL A 310 -10.90 5.51 -4.92
C VAL A 310 -9.64 6.09 -4.29
N THR A 311 -8.44 5.78 -4.81
CA THR A 311 -7.16 6.20 -4.24
C THR A 311 -6.48 7.33 -5.03
N ALA A 312 -7.23 8.19 -5.71
CA ALA A 312 -6.67 9.39 -6.34
C ALA A 312 -5.95 10.29 -5.30
N PRO A 313 -4.96 11.13 -5.74
CA PRO A 313 -4.36 11.21 -7.07
C PRO A 313 -3.35 10.08 -7.33
N TYR A 314 -2.87 9.94 -8.59
CA TYR A 314 -2.10 8.79 -9.04
C TYR A 314 -0.61 9.08 -9.18
N PHE A 315 0.20 8.01 -9.16
CA PHE A 315 1.66 7.94 -9.11
C PHE A 315 2.25 8.42 -7.77
N HIS A 316 3.58 8.34 -7.64
CA HIS A 316 4.29 8.73 -6.42
C HIS A 316 4.14 10.22 -6.09
N ASN A 317 4.11 11.05 -7.13
CA ASN A 317 4.03 12.50 -7.02
C ASN A 317 2.59 13.05 -7.18
N GLY A 318 1.56 12.20 -7.30
CA GLY A 318 0.17 12.62 -7.43
C GLY A 318 -0.12 13.48 -8.68
N ARG A 319 0.61 13.26 -9.79
CA ARG A 319 0.52 14.09 -11.00
C ARG A 319 -0.85 14.07 -11.65
N PHE A 320 -1.53 12.93 -11.63
CA PHE A 320 -2.83 12.77 -12.29
C PHE A 320 -3.95 12.63 -11.27
N LYS A 321 -5.07 13.30 -11.52
CA LYS A 321 -6.20 13.37 -10.60
C LYS A 321 -7.26 12.31 -10.86
N THR A 322 -7.30 11.76 -12.07
CA THR A 322 -8.28 10.74 -12.45
C THR A 322 -7.60 9.44 -12.90
N LEU A 323 -8.28 8.32 -12.66
CA LEU A 323 -7.79 7.01 -13.11
C LEU A 323 -7.65 6.95 -14.63
N LYS A 324 -8.56 7.61 -15.36
CA LYS A 324 -8.51 7.70 -16.82
C LYS A 324 -7.25 8.43 -17.30
N GLU A 325 -6.85 9.52 -16.65
CA GLU A 325 -5.59 10.21 -16.97
C GLU A 325 -4.39 9.30 -16.73
N ALA A 326 -4.37 8.57 -15.61
CA ALA A 326 -3.29 7.64 -15.30
C ALA A 326 -3.18 6.53 -16.35
N VAL A 327 -4.27 5.87 -16.72
CA VAL A 327 -4.29 4.84 -17.77
C VAL A 327 -3.91 5.44 -19.14
N SER A 328 -4.41 6.64 -19.46
CA SER A 328 -4.05 7.34 -20.68
C SER A 328 -2.54 7.62 -20.77
N PHE A 329 -1.93 8.05 -19.66
CA PHE A 329 -0.49 8.26 -19.60
C PHE A 329 0.29 6.99 -19.94
N TYR A 330 -0.08 5.84 -19.35
CA TYR A 330 0.60 4.56 -19.64
C TYR A 330 0.66 4.23 -21.15
N VAL A 331 -0.42 4.46 -21.88
CA VAL A 331 -0.55 4.00 -23.26
C VAL A 331 -0.26 5.09 -24.31
N ARG A 332 -0.16 6.37 -23.89
CA ARG A 332 0.03 7.52 -24.78
C ARG A 332 1.34 8.28 -24.53
N ARG A 333 2.05 7.99 -23.44
CA ARG A 333 3.30 8.67 -23.04
C ARG A 333 4.30 8.81 -24.18
N ASP A 334 4.47 7.76 -24.97
CA ASP A 334 5.49 7.70 -26.01
C ASP A 334 4.97 8.03 -27.39
N THR A 335 3.65 7.91 -27.62
CA THR A 335 3.02 8.29 -28.90
C THR A 335 2.64 9.75 -28.97
N HIS A 336 2.26 10.37 -27.85
CA HIS A 336 1.82 11.77 -27.73
C HIS A 336 2.49 12.44 -26.51
N PRO A 337 3.81 12.54 -26.48
CA PRO A 337 4.53 13.06 -25.30
C PRO A 337 4.19 14.52 -25.00
N GLU A 338 3.73 15.28 -25.99
CA GLU A 338 3.29 16.69 -25.84
C GLU A 338 2.05 16.87 -24.97
N GLU A 339 1.28 15.82 -24.73
CA GLU A 339 0.14 15.83 -23.80
C GLU A 339 0.57 15.84 -22.34
N TRP A 340 1.79 15.36 -22.06
CA TRP A 340 2.26 15.05 -20.72
C TRP A 340 3.38 15.95 -20.23
N TYR A 341 4.29 16.32 -21.14
CA TYR A 341 5.51 17.00 -20.80
C TYR A 341 5.56 18.42 -21.35
N PRO A 342 6.27 19.34 -20.66
CA PRO A 342 6.41 20.71 -21.15
C PRO A 342 7.24 20.78 -22.44
N ARG A 343 7.02 21.85 -23.20
CA ARG A 343 7.85 22.19 -24.34
C ARG A 343 9.02 23.10 -23.93
N THR A 344 10.13 22.91 -24.58
CA THR A 344 11.30 23.81 -24.51
C THR A 344 11.09 25.04 -25.40
N ALA A 345 11.97 26.03 -25.28
CA ALA A 345 11.87 27.29 -26.05
C ALA A 345 11.96 27.08 -27.57
N ASP A 346 12.63 26.02 -28.03
CA ASP A 346 12.72 25.64 -29.43
C ASP A 346 11.52 24.80 -29.93
N GLY A 347 10.53 24.57 -29.06
CA GLY A 347 9.31 23.83 -29.38
C GLY A 347 9.40 22.31 -29.22
N SER A 348 10.57 21.76 -28.90
CA SER A 348 10.72 20.33 -28.61
C SER A 348 10.05 19.95 -27.28
N VAL A 349 9.69 18.67 -27.13
CA VAL A 349 9.07 18.16 -25.88
C VAL A 349 10.15 17.70 -24.92
N ARG A 350 10.15 18.25 -23.69
CA ARG A 350 11.08 17.87 -22.63
C ARG A 350 10.56 16.64 -21.89
N LYS A 351 10.69 15.47 -22.52
CA LYS A 351 10.29 14.20 -21.90
C LYS A 351 11.05 13.93 -20.61
N PHE A 352 10.38 13.25 -19.66
CA PHE A 352 10.95 12.78 -18.40
C PHE A 352 11.48 13.92 -17.52
N ASP A 353 10.76 15.05 -17.50
CA ASP A 353 11.17 16.31 -16.87
C ASP A 353 11.24 16.25 -15.31
N ASP A 354 10.78 15.18 -14.69
CA ASP A 354 10.97 14.89 -13.25
C ASP A 354 12.19 13.99 -12.98
N LEU A 355 13.09 13.87 -13.94
CA LEU A 355 14.29 13.04 -13.86
C LEU A 355 15.49 13.79 -14.44
N PRO A 356 16.70 13.77 -13.80
CA PRO A 356 17.91 14.29 -14.39
C PRO A 356 18.26 13.60 -15.70
N PRO A 357 18.78 14.33 -16.73
CA PRO A 357 19.03 13.76 -18.07
C PRO A 357 19.90 12.50 -18.10
N GLN A 358 20.87 12.39 -17.18
CA GLN A 358 21.75 11.21 -17.09
C GLN A 358 21.01 9.91 -16.73
N TYR A 359 19.81 10.01 -16.15
CA TYR A 359 18.96 8.87 -15.77
C TYR A 359 17.80 8.60 -16.73
N HIS A 360 17.63 9.39 -17.80
CA HIS A 360 16.58 9.17 -18.81
C HIS A 360 16.67 7.77 -19.44
N ARG A 361 17.88 7.20 -19.53
CA ARG A 361 18.11 5.83 -20.04
C ARG A 361 17.50 4.73 -19.16
N ASN A 362 17.19 5.05 -17.89
CA ASN A 362 16.58 4.11 -16.96
C ASN A 362 15.04 4.02 -17.15
N VAL A 363 14.45 4.93 -17.93
CA VAL A 363 13.01 4.92 -18.17
C VAL A 363 12.66 3.73 -19.05
N ASN A 364 11.66 2.95 -18.64
CA ASN A 364 11.14 1.83 -19.41
C ASN A 364 10.51 2.33 -20.71
N THR A 365 11.16 2.02 -21.83
CA THR A 365 10.73 2.37 -23.20
C THR A 365 10.75 1.15 -24.13
N THR A 366 10.97 -0.04 -23.60
CA THR A 366 11.17 -1.27 -24.38
C THR A 366 10.01 -2.24 -24.26
N GLU A 367 9.28 -2.21 -23.16
CA GLU A 367 8.14 -3.08 -22.90
C GLU A 367 6.82 -2.44 -23.36
N ALA A 368 5.87 -3.27 -23.77
CA ALA A 368 4.51 -2.77 -24.00
C ALA A 368 3.89 -2.31 -22.65
N PRO A 369 3.17 -1.19 -22.62
CA PRO A 369 2.74 -0.34 -23.73
C PRO A 369 3.74 0.76 -24.13
N TYR A 370 4.95 0.83 -23.53
CA TYR A 370 5.92 1.92 -23.65
C TYR A 370 6.82 1.83 -24.89
N ASN A 371 6.81 0.70 -25.60
CA ASN A 371 7.65 0.40 -26.76
C ASN A 371 7.14 1.03 -28.08
N ARG A 372 6.44 2.15 -27.97
CA ARG A 372 5.87 2.90 -29.10
C ARG A 372 6.55 4.25 -29.25
N THR A 373 6.40 4.85 -30.43
CA THR A 373 7.04 6.13 -30.78
C THR A 373 6.01 7.12 -31.34
N PRO A 374 6.31 8.42 -31.36
CA PRO A 374 5.44 9.41 -31.98
C PRO A 374 5.07 9.04 -33.42
N GLY A 375 3.80 9.21 -33.79
CA GLY A 375 3.25 8.80 -35.08
C GLY A 375 2.69 7.38 -35.15
N GLN A 376 2.97 6.54 -34.15
CA GLN A 376 2.29 5.25 -34.03
C GLN A 376 0.96 5.39 -33.27
N ALA A 377 0.03 4.46 -33.51
CA ALA A 377 -1.20 4.39 -32.73
C ALA A 377 -0.88 4.01 -31.27
N PRO A 378 -1.54 4.61 -30.25
CA PRO A 378 -1.45 4.16 -28.87
C PRO A 378 -1.81 2.68 -28.69
N ALA A 379 -1.33 2.06 -27.62
CA ALA A 379 -1.64 0.65 -27.32
C ALA A 379 -3.14 0.40 -27.11
N LEU A 380 -3.84 1.39 -26.56
CA LEU A 380 -5.30 1.39 -26.39
C LEU A 380 -5.90 2.62 -27.08
N SER A 381 -7.06 2.46 -27.70
CA SER A 381 -7.92 3.56 -28.15
C SER A 381 -8.58 4.26 -26.95
N ALA A 382 -9.22 5.40 -27.16
CA ALA A 382 -9.95 6.11 -26.10
C ALA A 382 -11.08 5.24 -25.48
N GLU A 383 -11.81 4.50 -26.30
CA GLU A 383 -12.83 3.55 -25.83
C GLU A 383 -12.22 2.39 -25.02
N GLU A 384 -11.10 1.82 -25.48
CA GLU A 384 -10.40 0.74 -24.78
C GLU A 384 -9.84 1.21 -23.42
N ILE A 385 -9.43 2.48 -23.29
CA ILE A 385 -9.05 3.09 -22.02
C ILE A 385 -10.26 3.11 -21.07
N ASP A 386 -11.44 3.53 -21.55
CA ASP A 386 -12.66 3.54 -20.74
C ASP A 386 -13.02 2.13 -20.24
N LEU A 387 -12.90 1.12 -21.10
CA LEU A 387 -13.14 -0.29 -20.72
C LEU A 387 -12.16 -0.75 -19.62
N VAL A 388 -10.87 -0.41 -19.73
CA VAL A 388 -9.88 -0.74 -18.69
C VAL A 388 -10.21 -0.02 -17.38
N VAL A 389 -10.62 1.24 -17.42
CA VAL A 389 -11.04 2.00 -16.22
C VAL A 389 -12.28 1.36 -15.57
N GLU A 390 -13.27 0.92 -16.37
CA GLU A 390 -14.44 0.20 -15.86
C GLU A 390 -14.05 -1.12 -15.19
N PHE A 391 -13.13 -1.88 -15.77
CA PHE A 391 -12.57 -3.07 -15.11
C PHE A 391 -11.87 -2.72 -13.80
N LEU A 392 -10.99 -1.72 -13.78
CA LEU A 392 -10.27 -1.29 -12.58
C LEU A 392 -11.20 -0.85 -11.45
N ALA A 393 -12.36 -0.29 -11.77
CA ALA A 393 -13.38 0.05 -10.77
C ALA A 393 -13.95 -1.17 -10.04
N THR A 394 -13.93 -2.36 -10.67
CA THR A 394 -14.37 -3.63 -10.05
C THR A 394 -13.45 -4.10 -8.91
N LEU A 395 -12.26 -3.49 -8.77
CA LEU A 395 -11.27 -3.81 -7.73
C LEU A 395 -11.51 -3.04 -6.42
N THR A 396 -12.59 -2.25 -6.35
CA THR A 396 -12.96 -1.51 -5.15
C THR A 396 -13.68 -2.42 -4.16
N ASP A 397 -13.20 -2.44 -2.93
CA ASP A 397 -13.77 -3.22 -1.83
C ASP A 397 -15.14 -2.69 -1.38
N GLY A 398 -15.87 -3.50 -0.60
CA GLY A 398 -17.19 -3.15 -0.10
C GLY A 398 -18.30 -3.30 -1.14
N TYR A 399 -18.10 -4.11 -2.18
CA TYR A 399 -19.11 -4.35 -3.21
C TYR A 399 -20.34 -5.03 -2.62
N GLN A 400 -21.50 -4.45 -2.91
CA GLN A 400 -22.81 -5.01 -2.60
C GLN A 400 -23.46 -5.44 -3.93
N PRO A 401 -23.88 -6.72 -4.10
CA PRO A 401 -24.50 -7.22 -5.31
C PRO A 401 -25.91 -6.69 -5.55
#